data_8bddf6e27ef16263085b05760ff3a9b8
#
_entry.id   8bddf6e27ef16263085b05760ff3a9b8
#
_cell.length_a   1.000
_cell.length_b   1.000
_cell.length_c   1.000
_cell.angle_alpha   90.00
_cell.angle_beta   90.00
_cell.angle_gamma   90.00
#
_symmetry.space_group_name_H-M   'P 1'
#
loop_
_entity.id
_entity.type
_entity.pdbx_description
1 polymer ?
#
loop_
_entity_poly.entity_id
_entity_poly.type
_entity_poly.pdbx_seq_one_letter_code
_entity_poly.pdbx_strand_id
1 'polypeptide(L)'
;MTNAFIVRPFGVKQGVDFDKVEAQLIQPALMQIGVEGGTTTEIVEQGNIREDMFRMLVGADLVIADVSIHNANVFYELGVRHGLRPNATFMLRANIDEFPFDLRTDRYLAYDLSNPAASVAPLAAALKATIDSDRVDSPVYQVLPSLRPPDPAVLRVVPGEFREAVDQILRDLDLGTPGAEIR
;
A
#
# COMPACT_ATOMS: atom_id res chain seq x y z
N MET A 1 -17.87 -5.31 0.86
CA MET A 1 -17.27 -4.87 -0.42
C MET A 1 -15.78 -5.11 -0.30
N THR A 2 -15.18 -5.71 -1.30
CA THR A 2 -13.71 -5.96 -1.31
C THR A 2 -13.01 -4.65 -1.55
N ASN A 3 -12.00 -4.33 -0.72
CA ASN A 3 -11.23 -3.11 -0.81
C ASN A 3 -9.75 -3.38 -1.11
N ALA A 4 -9.13 -2.46 -1.84
CA ALA A 4 -7.70 -2.49 -2.13
C ALA A 4 -6.99 -1.23 -1.62
N PHE A 5 -5.79 -1.40 -1.08
CA PHE A 5 -4.90 -0.30 -0.76
C PHE A 5 -3.75 -0.25 -1.75
N ILE A 6 -3.52 0.94 -2.33
CA ILE A 6 -2.49 1.16 -3.36
C ILE A 6 -1.28 1.82 -2.72
N VAL A 7 -0.16 1.12 -2.73
CA VAL A 7 1.14 1.55 -2.22
C VAL A 7 2.03 1.94 -3.40
N ARG A 8 2.28 3.23 -3.58
CA ARG A 8 3.08 3.75 -4.68
C ARG A 8 3.75 5.09 -4.34
N PRO A 9 4.81 5.48 -5.02
CA PRO A 9 5.30 6.86 -4.95
C PRO A 9 4.25 7.85 -5.49
N PHE A 10 4.30 9.11 -5.05
CA PHE A 10 3.41 10.16 -5.53
C PHE A 10 4.09 11.01 -6.62
N GLY A 11 3.29 11.41 -7.62
CA GLY A 11 3.72 12.27 -8.72
C GLY A 11 4.73 11.60 -9.65
N VAL A 12 5.54 12.43 -10.32
CA VAL A 12 6.56 11.95 -11.25
C VAL A 12 7.90 11.78 -10.54
N LYS A 13 8.46 10.56 -10.58
CA LYS A 13 9.78 10.25 -10.01
C LYS A 13 10.55 9.30 -10.93
N GLN A 14 11.82 9.62 -11.19
CA GLN A 14 12.72 8.79 -12.01
C GLN A 14 12.11 8.42 -13.38
N GLY A 15 11.38 9.35 -13.99
CA GLY A 15 10.74 9.14 -15.29
C GLY A 15 9.42 8.38 -15.27
N VAL A 16 8.96 7.93 -14.12
CA VAL A 16 7.65 7.27 -13.93
C VAL A 16 6.64 8.26 -13.38
N ASP A 17 5.53 8.45 -14.08
CA ASP A 17 4.36 9.19 -13.61
C ASP A 17 3.39 8.23 -12.93
N PHE A 18 3.51 8.14 -11.60
CA PHE A 18 2.74 7.19 -10.80
C PHE A 18 1.25 7.54 -10.74
N ASP A 19 0.89 8.82 -10.82
CA ASP A 19 -0.52 9.26 -10.85
C ASP A 19 -1.18 8.82 -12.15
N LYS A 20 -0.46 8.94 -13.28
CA LYS A 20 -0.90 8.42 -14.57
C LYS A 20 -1.02 6.89 -14.57
N VAL A 21 -0.08 6.18 -13.99
CA VAL A 21 -0.12 4.71 -13.88
C VAL A 21 -1.33 4.28 -13.07
N GLU A 22 -1.60 4.91 -11.93
CA GLU A 22 -2.80 4.62 -11.16
C GLU A 22 -4.07 4.87 -11.97
N ALA A 23 -4.21 6.05 -12.57
CA ALA A 23 -5.41 6.44 -13.32
C ALA A 23 -5.64 5.59 -14.58
N GLN A 24 -4.59 5.15 -15.27
CA GLN A 24 -4.69 4.45 -16.57
C GLN A 24 -4.56 2.93 -16.46
N LEU A 25 -4.02 2.40 -15.38
CA LEU A 25 -3.78 0.97 -15.20
C LEU A 25 -4.48 0.42 -13.95
N ILE A 26 -4.15 0.93 -12.75
CA ILE A 26 -4.58 0.30 -11.50
C ILE A 26 -6.09 0.48 -11.30
N GLN A 27 -6.59 1.71 -11.35
CA GLN A 27 -8.01 2.01 -11.14
C GLN A 27 -8.92 1.32 -12.17
N PRO A 28 -8.62 1.34 -13.49
CA PRO A 28 -9.42 0.58 -14.46
C PRO A 28 -9.40 -0.94 -14.22
N ALA A 29 -8.27 -1.50 -13.77
CA ALA A 29 -8.20 -2.93 -13.47
C ALA A 29 -9.04 -3.31 -12.24
N LEU A 30 -8.99 -2.50 -11.17
CA LEU A 30 -9.83 -2.67 -9.99
C LEU A 30 -11.32 -2.55 -10.32
N MET A 31 -11.68 -1.56 -11.14
CA MET A 31 -13.06 -1.36 -11.61
C MET A 31 -13.59 -2.59 -12.36
N GLN A 32 -12.77 -3.25 -13.22
CA GLN A 32 -13.16 -4.45 -13.96
C GLN A 32 -13.52 -5.63 -13.05
N ILE A 33 -12.94 -5.70 -11.86
CA ILE A 33 -13.19 -6.79 -10.90
C ILE A 33 -14.11 -6.38 -9.74
N GLY A 34 -14.68 -5.16 -9.78
CA GLY A 34 -15.62 -4.67 -8.78
C GLY A 34 -14.99 -4.43 -7.40
N VAL A 35 -13.71 -4.04 -7.36
CA VAL A 35 -12.96 -3.72 -6.15
C VAL A 35 -12.76 -2.21 -6.06
N GLU A 36 -13.01 -1.65 -4.90
CA GLU A 36 -12.70 -0.24 -4.61
C GLU A 36 -11.26 -0.13 -4.12
N GLY A 37 -10.49 0.81 -4.67
CA GLY A 37 -9.09 1.00 -4.30
C GLY A 37 -8.72 2.45 -4.14
N GLY A 38 -7.86 2.75 -3.18
CA GLY A 38 -7.36 4.09 -2.92
C GLY A 38 -5.97 4.11 -2.29
N THR A 39 -5.43 5.32 -2.19
CA THR A 39 -4.16 5.64 -1.54
C THR A 39 -4.39 6.44 -0.26
N THR A 40 -3.34 6.67 0.53
CA THR A 40 -3.43 7.54 1.74
C THR A 40 -3.80 8.99 1.45
N THR A 41 -3.66 9.47 0.21
CA THR A 41 -4.03 10.85 -0.16
C THR A 41 -5.52 11.12 -0.15
N GLU A 42 -6.34 10.09 -0.19
CA GLU A 42 -7.81 10.21 -0.15
C GLU A 42 -8.34 10.38 1.28
N ILE A 43 -7.49 10.21 2.30
CA ILE A 43 -7.86 10.42 3.69
C ILE A 43 -7.80 11.91 4.00
N VAL A 44 -8.96 12.55 3.97
CA VAL A 44 -9.14 13.99 4.22
C VAL A 44 -9.30 14.29 5.72
N GLU A 45 -9.51 13.27 6.55
CA GLU A 45 -9.75 13.44 7.98
C GLU A 45 -8.48 13.85 8.73
N GLN A 46 -8.64 14.74 9.70
CA GLN A 46 -7.56 15.10 10.63
C GLN A 46 -7.16 13.88 11.45
N GLY A 47 -5.94 13.39 11.26
CA GLY A 47 -5.45 12.19 11.94
C GLY A 47 -3.96 11.95 11.73
N ASN A 48 -3.47 10.88 12.30
CA ASN A 48 -2.10 10.44 12.10
C ASN A 48 -2.01 9.59 10.82
N ILE A 49 -1.52 10.18 9.72
CA ILE A 49 -1.35 9.52 8.41
C ILE A 49 -0.70 8.14 8.55
N ARG A 50 0.24 7.96 9.48
CA ARG A 50 0.90 6.68 9.73
C ARG A 50 -0.05 5.64 10.31
N GLU A 51 -0.95 6.05 11.22
CA GLU A 51 -1.93 5.14 11.81
C GLU A 51 -2.92 4.66 10.74
N ASP A 52 -3.39 5.55 9.91
CA ASP A 52 -4.31 5.23 8.81
C ASP A 52 -3.64 4.32 7.77
N MET A 53 -2.38 4.61 7.42
CA MET A 53 -1.56 3.73 6.58
C MET A 53 -1.46 2.31 7.16
N PHE A 54 -1.16 2.16 8.46
CA PHE A 54 -1.08 0.84 9.09
C PHE A 54 -2.42 0.11 9.07
N ARG A 55 -3.53 0.81 9.33
CA ARG A 55 -4.87 0.23 9.26
C ARG A 55 -5.18 -0.28 7.87
N MET A 56 -4.85 0.50 6.83
CA MET A 56 -5.06 0.08 5.45
C MET A 56 -4.16 -1.09 5.07
N LEU A 57 -2.88 -1.07 5.45
CA LEU A 57 -1.97 -2.19 5.17
C LEU A 57 -2.43 -3.50 5.81
N VAL A 58 -3.02 -3.46 6.99
CA VAL A 58 -3.50 -4.66 7.70
C VAL A 58 -4.92 -5.02 7.30
N GLY A 59 -5.79 -4.02 7.15
CA GLY A 59 -7.23 -4.21 6.96
C GLY A 59 -7.67 -4.42 5.52
N ALA A 60 -6.90 -3.94 4.52
CA ALA A 60 -7.27 -4.11 3.12
C ALA A 60 -7.28 -5.58 2.71
N ASP A 61 -8.30 -5.95 1.93
CA ASP A 61 -8.45 -7.30 1.36
C ASP A 61 -7.35 -7.58 0.33
N LEU A 62 -6.88 -6.53 -0.37
CA LEU A 62 -5.79 -6.57 -1.34
C LEU A 62 -4.85 -5.38 -1.13
N VAL A 63 -3.54 -5.60 -1.21
CA VAL A 63 -2.56 -4.51 -1.33
C VAL A 63 -1.86 -4.61 -2.68
N ILE A 64 -1.80 -3.50 -3.40
CA ILE A 64 -1.09 -3.38 -4.68
C ILE A 64 0.10 -2.45 -4.46
N ALA A 65 1.32 -2.96 -4.65
CA ALA A 65 2.55 -2.18 -4.48
C ALA A 65 3.26 -1.95 -5.82
N ASP A 66 3.47 -0.68 -6.19
CA ASP A 66 4.31 -0.35 -7.34
C ASP A 66 5.77 -0.18 -6.91
N VAL A 67 6.57 -1.16 -7.31
CA VAL A 67 8.00 -1.27 -6.97
C VAL A 67 8.92 -0.90 -8.13
N SER A 68 8.44 -0.07 -9.06
CA SER A 68 9.19 0.33 -10.26
C SER A 68 10.51 1.03 -9.94
N ILE A 69 10.56 1.78 -8.85
CA ILE A 69 11.76 2.54 -8.42
C ILE A 69 12.11 2.24 -6.96
N HIS A 70 13.35 2.52 -6.59
CA HIS A 70 13.76 2.47 -5.19
C HIS A 70 13.10 3.58 -4.39
N ASN A 71 12.01 3.26 -3.67
CA ASN A 71 11.32 4.19 -2.79
C ASN A 71 11.21 3.62 -1.37
N ALA A 72 11.85 4.28 -0.42
CA ALA A 72 11.92 3.81 0.96
C ALA A 72 10.55 3.64 1.62
N ASN A 73 9.59 4.53 1.32
CA ASN A 73 8.24 4.44 1.87
C ASN A 73 7.50 3.21 1.33
N VAL A 74 7.54 2.99 0.01
CA VAL A 74 6.92 1.82 -0.63
C VAL A 74 7.50 0.52 -0.06
N PHE A 75 8.82 0.43 0.09
CA PHE A 75 9.45 -0.77 0.66
C PHE A 75 9.13 -0.96 2.14
N TYR A 76 9.05 0.13 2.90
CA TYR A 76 8.62 0.08 4.29
C TYR A 76 7.19 -0.45 4.42
N GLU A 77 6.26 0.10 3.64
CA GLU A 77 4.85 -0.29 3.62
C GLU A 77 4.67 -1.74 3.15
N LEU A 78 5.36 -2.15 2.09
CA LEU A 78 5.37 -3.52 1.59
C LEU A 78 5.94 -4.50 2.64
N GLY A 79 7.04 -4.13 3.31
CA GLY A 79 7.63 -4.92 4.39
C GLY A 79 6.68 -5.09 5.58
N VAL A 80 5.98 -4.02 5.97
CA VAL A 80 4.93 -4.07 7.01
C VAL A 80 3.79 -5.00 6.59
N ARG A 81 3.30 -4.87 5.36
CA ARG A 81 2.24 -5.75 4.82
C ARG A 81 2.68 -7.21 4.85
N HIS A 82 3.86 -7.53 4.35
CA HIS A 82 4.40 -8.88 4.36
C HIS A 82 4.60 -9.44 5.78
N GLY A 83 4.95 -8.60 6.76
CA GLY A 83 5.09 -9.00 8.15
C GLY A 83 3.77 -9.27 8.88
N LEU A 84 2.67 -8.65 8.42
CA LEU A 84 1.38 -8.68 9.10
C LEU A 84 0.29 -9.48 8.38
N ARG A 85 0.45 -9.76 7.07
CA ARG A 85 -0.54 -10.49 6.28
C ARG A 85 0.13 -11.58 5.46
N PRO A 86 -0.42 -12.82 5.45
CA PRO A 86 0.17 -13.95 4.74
C PRO A 86 -0.06 -13.90 3.23
N ASN A 87 -1.09 -13.20 2.77
CA ASN A 87 -1.54 -13.25 1.37
C ASN A 87 -2.18 -11.93 0.93
N ALA A 88 -2.64 -11.93 -0.33
CA ALA A 88 -3.31 -10.84 -1.00
C ALA A 88 -2.44 -9.56 -1.09
N THR A 89 -1.18 -9.74 -1.46
CA THR A 89 -0.24 -8.68 -1.81
C THR A 89 0.21 -8.85 -3.25
N PHE A 90 -0.01 -7.86 -4.08
CA PHE A 90 0.33 -7.90 -5.51
C PHE A 90 1.33 -6.81 -5.87
N MET A 91 2.38 -7.16 -6.60
CA MET A 91 3.40 -6.20 -7.02
C MET A 91 3.29 -5.85 -8.50
N LEU A 92 3.45 -4.56 -8.80
CA LEU A 92 3.57 -3.99 -10.12
C LEU A 92 4.97 -3.45 -10.33
N ARG A 93 5.41 -3.44 -11.58
CA ARG A 93 6.66 -2.83 -11.95
C ARG A 93 6.61 -2.29 -13.37
N ALA A 94 7.10 -1.06 -13.56
CA ALA A 94 7.38 -0.57 -14.89
C ALA A 94 8.49 -1.40 -15.57
N ASN A 95 8.43 -1.55 -16.87
CA ASN A 95 9.48 -2.20 -17.65
C ASN A 95 10.67 -1.24 -17.84
N ILE A 96 11.45 -1.07 -16.77
CA ILE A 96 12.68 -0.27 -16.71
C ILE A 96 13.84 -1.13 -16.22
N ASP A 97 15.09 -0.73 -16.55
CA ASP A 97 16.28 -1.58 -16.34
C ASP A 97 16.67 -1.81 -14.88
N GLU A 98 16.37 -0.87 -13.98
CA GLU A 98 16.67 -1.01 -12.55
C GLU A 98 15.65 -1.92 -11.84
N PHE A 99 16.17 -2.92 -11.12
CA PHE A 99 15.36 -3.85 -10.33
C PHE A 99 15.89 -3.98 -8.90
N PRO A 100 15.04 -3.78 -7.87
CA PRO A 100 15.43 -4.03 -6.49
C PRO A 100 15.87 -5.49 -6.30
N PHE A 101 17.10 -5.69 -5.83
CA PHE A 101 17.71 -7.03 -5.73
C PHE A 101 16.85 -7.99 -4.88
N ASP A 102 16.34 -7.50 -3.75
CA ASP A 102 15.61 -8.32 -2.78
C ASP A 102 14.24 -8.81 -3.26
N LEU A 103 13.68 -8.19 -4.31
CA LEU A 103 12.38 -8.56 -4.89
C LEU A 103 12.51 -9.43 -6.15
N ARG A 104 13.73 -9.84 -6.55
CA ARG A 104 13.96 -10.62 -7.78
C ARG A 104 13.29 -11.99 -7.78
N THR A 105 13.03 -12.54 -6.61
CA THR A 105 12.37 -13.85 -6.45
C THR A 105 10.86 -13.76 -6.38
N ASP A 106 10.32 -12.55 -6.22
CA ASP A 106 8.89 -12.33 -6.08
C ASP A 106 8.20 -12.15 -7.43
N ARG A 107 6.94 -12.54 -7.50
CA ARG A 107 6.15 -12.37 -8.72
C ARG A 107 5.60 -10.95 -8.79
N TYR A 108 5.75 -10.35 -9.95
CA TYR A 108 5.17 -9.04 -10.27
C TYR A 108 4.61 -9.04 -11.69
N LEU A 109 3.72 -8.10 -11.96
CA LEU A 109 3.30 -7.80 -13.32
C LEU A 109 4.12 -6.61 -13.85
N ALA A 110 4.80 -6.81 -14.97
CA ALA A 110 5.48 -5.72 -15.66
C ALA A 110 4.50 -4.96 -16.56
N TYR A 111 4.61 -3.62 -16.60
CA TYR A 111 3.83 -2.78 -17.47
C TYR A 111 4.70 -1.82 -18.29
N ASP A 112 4.22 -1.42 -19.47
CA ASP A 112 4.89 -0.45 -20.34
C ASP A 112 4.53 0.97 -19.92
N LEU A 113 5.56 1.78 -19.58
CA LEU A 113 5.39 3.21 -19.24
C LEU A 113 4.78 4.04 -20.35
N SER A 114 5.05 3.69 -21.61
CA SER A 114 4.51 4.39 -22.77
C SER A 114 3.01 4.17 -22.93
N ASN A 115 2.50 3.00 -22.51
CA ASN A 115 1.11 2.61 -22.61
C ASN A 115 0.67 1.73 -21.43
N PRO A 116 0.53 2.29 -20.20
CA PRO A 116 0.09 1.52 -19.04
C PRO A 116 -1.25 0.83 -19.24
N ALA A 117 -2.16 1.47 -19.98
CA ALA A 117 -3.51 0.96 -20.26
C ALA A 117 -3.53 -0.40 -20.98
N ALA A 118 -2.48 -0.74 -21.73
CA ALA A 118 -2.36 -2.05 -22.39
C ALA A 118 -2.33 -3.23 -21.40
N SER A 119 -1.94 -2.97 -20.15
CA SER A 119 -1.84 -3.98 -19.10
C SER A 119 -3.08 -4.08 -18.19
N VAL A 120 -4.16 -3.34 -18.48
CA VAL A 120 -5.38 -3.34 -17.63
C VAL A 120 -6.01 -4.73 -17.53
N ALA A 121 -6.27 -5.41 -18.64
CA ALA A 121 -6.91 -6.73 -18.62
C ALA A 121 -6.01 -7.81 -17.97
N PRO A 122 -4.71 -7.91 -18.30
CA PRO A 122 -3.79 -8.80 -17.57
C PRO A 122 -3.73 -8.50 -16.07
N LEU A 123 -3.71 -7.23 -15.67
CA LEU A 123 -3.70 -6.85 -14.27
C LEU A 123 -5.01 -7.26 -13.58
N ALA A 124 -6.15 -6.94 -14.14
CA ALA A 124 -7.45 -7.30 -13.58
C ALA A 124 -7.57 -8.81 -13.34
N ALA A 125 -7.14 -9.63 -14.32
CA ALA A 125 -7.13 -11.09 -14.19
C ALA A 125 -6.19 -11.57 -13.06
N ALA A 126 -5.00 -10.97 -12.96
CA ALA A 126 -4.02 -11.32 -11.94
C ALA A 126 -4.49 -10.90 -10.52
N LEU A 127 -5.07 -9.70 -10.38
CA LEU A 127 -5.62 -9.23 -9.09
C LEU A 127 -6.79 -10.11 -8.63
N LYS A 128 -7.69 -10.46 -9.55
CA LYS A 128 -8.78 -11.39 -9.24
C LYS A 128 -8.25 -12.75 -8.77
N ALA A 129 -7.30 -13.32 -9.48
CA ALA A 129 -6.67 -14.58 -9.09
C ALA A 129 -5.95 -14.50 -7.74
N THR A 130 -5.40 -13.32 -7.39
CA THR A 130 -4.76 -13.08 -6.09
C THR A 130 -5.79 -13.04 -4.96
N ILE A 131 -6.92 -12.36 -5.16
CA ILE A 131 -8.02 -12.28 -4.18
C ILE A 131 -8.65 -13.65 -3.95
N ASP A 132 -8.87 -14.41 -5.02
CA ASP A 132 -9.54 -15.73 -4.97
C ASP A 132 -8.59 -16.85 -4.45
N SER A 133 -7.34 -16.52 -4.13
CA SER A 133 -6.32 -17.48 -3.75
C SER A 133 -6.00 -17.43 -2.25
N ASP A 134 -5.96 -18.60 -1.61
CA ASP A 134 -5.43 -18.76 -0.24
C ASP A 134 -3.91 -18.92 -0.20
N ARG A 135 -3.23 -18.73 -1.32
CA ARG A 135 -1.77 -18.90 -1.42
C ARG A 135 -1.06 -17.85 -0.58
N VAL A 136 -0.11 -18.31 0.23
CA VAL A 136 0.82 -17.43 0.96
C VAL A 136 1.77 -16.78 -0.05
N ASP A 137 1.64 -15.47 -0.23
CA ASP A 137 2.52 -14.66 -1.08
C ASP A 137 3.59 -13.90 -0.27
N SER A 138 3.36 -13.73 1.04
CA SER A 138 4.35 -13.11 1.92
C SER A 138 5.58 -13.98 2.12
N PRO A 139 6.80 -13.49 1.82
CA PRO A 139 8.04 -14.21 2.09
C PRO A 139 8.25 -14.46 3.59
N VAL A 140 7.74 -13.59 4.47
CA VAL A 140 7.83 -13.75 5.93
C VAL A 140 7.07 -15.00 6.39
N TYR A 141 5.82 -15.16 5.94
CA TYR A 141 5.00 -16.32 6.31
C TYR A 141 5.44 -17.62 5.61
N GLN A 142 6.09 -17.52 4.45
CA GLN A 142 6.70 -18.69 3.79
C GLN A 142 7.86 -19.26 4.62
N VAL A 143 8.64 -18.39 5.28
CA VAL A 143 9.78 -18.79 6.14
C VAL A 143 9.32 -19.09 7.57
N LEU A 144 8.29 -18.41 8.06
CA LEU A 144 7.74 -18.54 9.41
C LEU A 144 6.28 -19.05 9.37
N PRO A 145 6.05 -20.31 8.98
CA PRO A 145 4.67 -20.81 8.76
C PRO A 145 3.82 -20.89 10.03
N SER A 146 4.43 -20.81 11.21
CA SER A 146 3.73 -20.76 12.50
C SER A 146 3.32 -19.34 12.92
N LEU A 147 3.76 -18.31 12.20
CA LEU A 147 3.39 -16.93 12.48
C LEU A 147 1.88 -16.76 12.27
N ARG A 148 1.22 -16.12 13.23
CA ARG A 148 -0.22 -15.83 13.12
C ARG A 148 -0.41 -14.37 12.77
N PRO A 149 -1.20 -14.06 11.74
CA PRO A 149 -1.50 -12.68 11.39
C PRO A 149 -2.35 -12.03 12.50
N PRO A 150 -2.20 -10.71 12.73
CA PRO A 150 -3.10 -9.99 13.60
C PRO A 150 -4.52 -10.01 13.02
N ASP A 151 -5.51 -10.08 13.92
CA ASP A 151 -6.90 -9.90 13.52
C ASP A 151 -7.16 -8.41 13.21
N PRO A 152 -7.58 -8.05 11.98
CA PRO A 152 -7.90 -6.68 11.63
C PRO A 152 -8.99 -6.05 12.51
N ALA A 153 -9.91 -6.87 13.05
CA ALA A 153 -10.99 -6.39 13.91
C ALA A 153 -10.50 -5.87 15.26
N VAL A 154 -9.30 -6.26 15.70
CA VAL A 154 -8.71 -5.79 16.97
C VAL A 154 -7.70 -4.63 16.78
N LEU A 155 -7.60 -4.07 15.58
CA LEU A 155 -6.81 -2.86 15.36
C LEU A 155 -7.36 -1.76 16.28
N ARG A 156 -6.54 -1.34 17.24
CA ARG A 156 -6.95 -0.29 18.19
C ARG A 156 -7.29 0.98 17.43
N VAL A 157 -8.52 1.42 17.59
CA VAL A 157 -8.83 2.84 17.46
C VAL A 157 -8.19 3.48 18.68
N VAL A 158 -7.21 4.36 18.50
CA VAL A 158 -6.73 5.20 19.60
C VAL A 158 -7.96 6.00 20.05
N PRO A 159 -8.47 5.81 21.28
CA PRO A 159 -9.66 6.52 21.73
C PRO A 159 -9.43 8.03 21.56
N GLY A 160 -10.46 8.74 21.11
CA GLY A 160 -10.39 10.21 20.97
C GLY A 160 -9.89 10.89 22.24
N GLU A 161 -10.31 10.39 23.41
CA GLU A 161 -9.86 10.82 24.73
C GLU A 161 -8.33 10.72 24.93
N PHE A 162 -7.70 9.67 24.39
CA PHE A 162 -6.24 9.53 24.46
C PHE A 162 -5.54 10.52 23.50
N ARG A 163 -6.13 10.74 22.35
CA ARG A 163 -5.64 11.72 21.36
C ARG A 163 -5.72 13.14 21.94
N GLU A 164 -6.85 13.48 22.54
CA GLU A 164 -7.05 14.76 23.23
C GLU A 164 -6.07 14.96 24.39
N ALA A 165 -5.80 13.90 25.18
CA ALA A 165 -4.82 13.94 26.26
C ALA A 165 -3.38 14.15 25.75
N VAL A 166 -2.99 13.49 24.66
CA VAL A 166 -1.69 13.68 24.01
C VAL A 166 -1.56 15.10 23.44
N ASP A 167 -2.59 15.60 22.76
CA ASP A 167 -2.61 16.96 22.22
C ASP A 167 -2.56 18.01 23.34
N GLN A 168 -3.18 17.75 24.49
CA GLN A 168 -3.09 18.61 25.66
C GLN A 168 -1.67 18.61 26.24
N ILE A 169 -1.05 17.45 26.40
CA ILE A 169 0.34 17.33 26.87
C ILE A 169 1.30 18.06 25.93
N LEU A 170 1.13 17.92 24.62
CA LEU A 170 1.96 18.62 23.63
C LEU A 170 1.80 20.13 23.69
N ARG A 171 0.58 20.63 23.90
CA ARG A 171 0.32 22.06 24.14
C ARG A 171 0.97 22.56 25.44
N ASP A 172 0.84 21.81 26.51
CA ASP A 172 1.38 22.18 27.83
C ASP A 172 2.92 22.17 27.86
N LEU A 173 3.54 21.36 27.00
CA LEU A 173 5.00 21.31 26.85
C LEU A 173 5.54 22.37 25.88
N ASP A 174 4.69 23.22 25.30
CA ASP A 174 5.05 24.22 24.27
C ASP A 174 5.85 23.63 23.07
N LEU A 175 5.66 22.35 22.82
CA LEU A 175 6.33 21.59 21.75
C LEU A 175 5.55 21.68 20.44
N GLY A 176 5.03 22.87 20.10
CA GLY A 176 4.39 23.22 18.84
C GLY A 176 3.54 22.11 18.20
N THR A 177 2.35 22.45 17.77
CA THR A 177 1.48 21.55 16.96
C THR A 177 2.27 21.01 15.77
N PRO A 178 2.21 19.71 15.46
CA PRO A 178 2.79 19.16 14.23
C PRO A 178 2.09 19.81 13.02
N GLY A 179 2.74 20.81 12.43
CA GLY A 179 2.18 21.59 11.33
C GLY A 179 2.78 22.97 11.16
N ALA A 180 3.65 23.44 12.05
CA ALA A 180 4.41 24.67 11.86
C ALA A 180 5.60 24.38 10.94
N GLU A 181 5.56 24.99 9.78
CA GLU A 181 6.50 24.94 8.68
C GLU A 181 7.97 24.90 9.10
N ILE A 182 8.69 23.87 8.67
CA ILE A 182 10.13 23.95 8.49
C ILE A 182 10.33 24.74 7.19
N ARG A 183 10.73 26.00 7.32
CA ARG A 183 11.25 26.81 6.22
C ARG A 183 12.65 26.35 5.85
#